data_250d5e7ffda46bde53476c122e4d8bf2
#
_entry.id   250d5e7ffda46bde53476c122e4d8bf2
#
_cell.length_a   1.000
_cell.length_b   1.000
_cell.length_c   1.000
_cell.angle_alpha   90.00
_cell.angle_beta   90.00
_cell.angle_gamma   90.00
#
_symmetry.space_group_name_H-M   'P 1'
#
loop_
_entity.id
_entity.type
_entity.pdbx_description
1 polymer ?
#
loop_
_entity_poly.entity_id
_entity_poly.type
_entity_poly.pdbx_seq_one_letter_code
_entity_poly.pdbx_strand_id
1 'polypeptide(L)'
;MNIERITSTTHPLYQKAMELYNISFPAHEQRETRSQKQILTQDAYHFDVICDEGEFVGEILYWEIAGFFYVEHFCVLPAMRNKHYGQRILNAYQVTPLILEIDPPVDEISIRRKRFYERCGFVENSFRHIHPPYHAENQGHELVIMSSPIMLEADEYESFNRYLRDVVMKDVY
;
A
#
# COMPACT_ATOMS: atom_id res chain seq x y z
N MET A 1 4.71 5.58 18.62
CA MET A 1 5.14 5.35 17.24
C MET A 1 5.61 6.66 16.64
N ASN A 2 6.74 6.65 15.97
CA ASN A 2 7.26 7.74 15.15
C ASN A 2 7.14 7.36 13.68
N ILE A 3 6.73 8.30 12.83
CA ILE A 3 6.56 8.10 11.39
C ILE A 3 7.52 9.07 10.69
N GLU A 4 8.33 8.53 9.78
CA GLU A 4 9.29 9.32 9.00
C GLU A 4 9.11 9.01 7.51
N ARG A 5 8.97 10.06 6.68
CA ARG A 5 8.87 9.91 5.22
C ARG A 5 10.26 9.80 4.60
N ILE A 6 10.49 8.77 3.83
CA ILE A 6 11.67 8.60 2.98
C ILE A 6 11.47 9.35 1.67
N THR A 7 12.28 10.36 1.43
CA THR A 7 12.26 11.16 0.18
C THR A 7 13.55 11.00 -0.64
N SER A 8 14.50 10.22 -0.14
CA SER A 8 15.81 10.02 -0.77
C SER A 8 16.36 8.64 -0.44
N THR A 9 17.13 8.08 -1.34
CA THR A 9 17.88 6.82 -1.13
C THR A 9 19.01 6.96 -0.10
N THR A 10 19.35 8.20 0.31
CA THR A 10 20.34 8.48 1.36
C THR A 10 19.74 8.50 2.76
N HIS A 11 18.42 8.32 2.89
CA HIS A 11 17.77 8.24 4.21
C HIS A 11 18.32 7.05 5.02
N PRO A 12 18.64 7.21 6.31
CA PRO A 12 19.26 6.14 7.11
C PRO A 12 18.49 4.82 7.13
N LEU A 13 17.16 4.87 7.04
CA LEU A 13 16.31 3.69 7.06
C LEU A 13 15.97 3.14 5.66
N TYR A 14 16.39 3.82 4.57
CA TYR A 14 16.01 3.41 3.21
C TYR A 14 16.38 1.97 2.89
N GLN A 15 17.61 1.57 3.18
CA GLN A 15 18.08 0.22 2.89
C GLN A 15 17.26 -0.84 3.66
N LYS A 16 17.02 -0.59 4.96
CA LYS A 16 16.26 -1.49 5.83
C LYS A 16 14.79 -1.60 5.39
N ALA A 17 14.20 -0.49 4.95
CA ALA A 17 12.86 -0.46 4.42
C ALA A 17 12.79 -1.26 3.10
N MET A 18 13.69 -1.04 2.16
CA MET A 18 13.72 -1.81 0.91
C MET A 18 13.96 -3.32 1.12
N GLU A 19 14.71 -3.71 2.16
CA GLU A 19 14.84 -5.11 2.55
C GLU A 19 13.50 -5.70 3.00
N LEU A 20 12.74 -4.95 3.82
CA LEU A 20 11.40 -5.36 4.24
C LEU A 20 10.43 -5.41 3.05
N TYR A 21 10.44 -4.41 2.18
CA TYR A 21 9.65 -4.38 0.94
C TYR A 21 9.89 -5.63 0.10
N ASN A 22 11.16 -5.95 -0.19
CA ASN A 22 11.54 -7.06 -1.05
C ASN A 22 11.15 -8.44 -0.49
N ILE A 23 11.14 -8.62 0.83
CA ILE A 23 10.70 -9.89 1.44
C ILE A 23 9.20 -9.99 1.67
N SER A 24 8.49 -8.86 1.62
CA SER A 24 7.06 -8.79 1.93
C SER A 24 6.18 -8.95 0.71
N PHE A 25 6.67 -8.56 -0.47
CA PHE A 25 5.92 -8.59 -1.72
C PHE A 25 6.63 -9.46 -2.76
N PRO A 26 5.91 -10.28 -3.54
CA PRO A 26 6.52 -11.04 -4.62
C PRO A 26 7.01 -10.10 -5.73
N ALA A 27 8.02 -10.52 -6.49
CA ALA A 27 8.68 -9.66 -7.48
C ALA A 27 7.73 -9.03 -8.51
N HIS A 28 6.67 -9.73 -8.88
CA HIS A 28 5.67 -9.22 -9.84
C HIS A 28 4.75 -8.13 -9.28
N GLU A 29 4.73 -7.93 -7.96
CA GLU A 29 4.01 -6.85 -7.27
C GLU A 29 4.94 -5.70 -6.86
N GLN A 30 6.23 -5.80 -7.14
CA GLN A 30 7.19 -4.76 -6.81
C GLN A 30 7.42 -3.85 -8.02
N ARG A 31 7.55 -2.54 -7.76
CA ARG A 31 8.07 -1.60 -8.77
C ARG A 31 9.49 -1.95 -9.14
N GLU A 32 9.87 -1.72 -10.39
CA GLU A 32 11.28 -1.73 -10.75
C GLU A 32 12.08 -0.74 -9.90
N THR A 33 13.31 -1.13 -9.55
CA THR A 33 14.19 -0.33 -8.69
C THR A 33 14.37 1.11 -9.18
N ARG A 34 14.40 1.30 -10.51
CA ARG A 34 14.50 2.63 -11.12
C ARG A 34 13.25 3.46 -10.82
N SER A 35 12.08 2.91 -11.10
CA SER A 35 10.79 3.56 -10.86
C SER A 35 10.61 3.89 -9.38
N GLN A 36 10.89 2.92 -8.48
CA GLN A 36 10.80 3.12 -7.03
C GLN A 36 11.66 4.30 -6.52
N LYS A 37 12.88 4.46 -7.08
CA LYS A 37 13.74 5.59 -6.74
C LYS A 37 13.22 6.93 -7.29
N GLN A 38 12.67 6.93 -8.50
CA GLN A 38 12.15 8.14 -9.14
C GLN A 38 10.96 8.73 -8.40
N ILE A 39 10.05 7.89 -7.92
CA ILE A 39 8.82 8.38 -7.26
C ILE A 39 9.07 8.91 -5.85
N LEU A 40 10.21 8.64 -5.20
CA LEU A 40 10.53 9.14 -3.86
C LEU A 40 10.46 10.67 -3.73
N THR A 41 10.67 11.39 -4.84
CA THR A 41 10.66 12.85 -4.88
C THR A 41 9.31 13.45 -5.31
N GLN A 42 8.31 12.61 -5.59
CA GLN A 42 6.97 13.09 -5.95
C GLN A 42 6.20 13.51 -4.70
N ASP A 43 5.59 14.68 -4.72
CA ASP A 43 4.87 15.22 -3.55
C ASP A 43 3.71 14.31 -3.11
N ALA A 44 3.01 13.72 -4.07
CA ALA A 44 1.86 12.86 -3.81
C ALA A 44 2.22 11.44 -3.35
N TYR A 45 3.47 11.00 -3.53
CA TYR A 45 3.92 9.67 -3.11
C TYR A 45 4.58 9.71 -1.75
N HIS A 46 4.18 8.85 -0.85
CA HIS A 46 4.73 8.72 0.50
C HIS A 46 5.31 7.32 0.70
N PHE A 47 6.55 7.28 1.10
CA PHE A 47 7.22 6.09 1.62
C PHE A 47 7.49 6.31 3.10
N ASP A 48 6.52 5.97 3.94
CA ASP A 48 6.62 6.21 5.36
C ASP A 48 7.13 4.97 6.09
N VAL A 49 8.17 5.15 6.89
CA VAL A 49 8.70 4.14 7.79
C VAL A 49 8.23 4.41 9.21
N ILE A 50 7.89 3.35 9.90
CA ILE A 50 7.34 3.40 11.25
C ILE A 50 8.34 2.82 12.22
N CYS A 51 8.69 3.61 13.24
CA CYS A 51 9.51 3.18 14.38
C CYS A 51 8.71 3.28 15.69
N ASP A 52 8.94 2.37 16.62
CA ASP A 52 8.40 2.42 17.97
C ASP A 52 9.52 2.14 18.97
N GLU A 53 9.69 3.00 19.96
CA GLU A 53 10.79 2.93 20.94
C GLU A 53 12.20 2.83 20.31
N GLY A 54 12.39 3.48 19.16
CA GLY A 54 13.65 3.46 18.39
C GLY A 54 13.85 2.25 17.48
N GLU A 55 12.94 1.27 17.52
CA GLU A 55 13.00 0.08 16.68
C GLU A 55 12.14 0.26 15.42
N PHE A 56 12.68 -0.11 14.25
CA PHE A 56 11.92 -0.14 13.00
C PHE A 56 10.86 -1.25 13.05
N VAL A 57 9.63 -0.89 12.78
CA VAL A 57 8.45 -1.77 12.91
C VAL A 57 7.90 -2.20 11.57
N GLY A 58 7.83 -1.29 10.61
CA GLY A 58 7.21 -1.54 9.32
C GLY A 58 7.15 -0.29 8.46
N GLU A 59 6.42 -0.38 7.37
CA GLU A 59 6.31 0.69 6.39
C GLU A 59 4.94 0.70 5.74
N ILE A 60 4.55 1.87 5.25
CA ILE A 60 3.36 2.09 4.44
C ILE A 60 3.74 3.01 3.26
N LEU A 61 3.47 2.54 2.06
CA LEU A 61 3.72 3.24 0.82
C LEU A 61 2.37 3.61 0.23
N TYR A 62 2.10 4.89 0.09
CA TYR A 62 0.79 5.36 -0.35
C TYR A 62 0.87 6.61 -1.22
N TRP A 63 -0.24 6.88 -1.91
CA TRP A 63 -0.43 8.05 -2.76
C TRP A 63 -1.55 8.93 -2.21
N GLU A 64 -1.31 10.22 -2.18
CA GLU A 64 -2.35 11.21 -1.90
C GLU A 64 -3.16 11.47 -3.16
N ILE A 65 -4.45 11.17 -3.10
CA ILE A 65 -5.43 11.47 -4.13
C ILE A 65 -6.42 12.48 -3.53
N ALA A 66 -7.04 13.33 -4.34
CA ALA A 66 -8.04 14.27 -3.84
C ALA A 66 -9.14 13.52 -3.06
N GLY A 67 -9.17 13.71 -1.74
CA GLY A 67 -10.17 13.14 -0.83
C GLY A 67 -9.82 11.82 -0.16
N PHE A 68 -8.79 11.09 -0.58
CA PHE A 68 -8.36 9.82 0.06
C PHE A 68 -6.89 9.50 -0.17
N PHE A 69 -6.37 8.52 0.59
CA PHE A 69 -5.06 7.92 0.38
C PHE A 69 -5.21 6.54 -0.25
N TYR A 70 -4.46 6.27 -1.29
CA TYR A 70 -4.32 4.94 -1.87
C TYR A 70 -3.09 4.25 -1.28
N VAL A 71 -3.29 3.22 -0.48
CA VAL A 71 -2.23 2.40 0.10
C VAL A 71 -1.79 1.36 -0.93
N GLU A 72 -0.66 1.62 -1.58
CA GLU A 72 -0.08 0.74 -2.60
C GLU A 72 0.60 -0.48 -1.96
N HIS A 73 1.40 -0.25 -0.91
CA HIS A 73 2.09 -1.32 -0.18
C HIS A 73 2.05 -1.06 1.33
N PHE A 74 1.79 -2.10 2.10
CA PHE A 74 1.80 -2.02 3.54
C PHE A 74 2.35 -3.31 4.16
N CYS A 75 3.38 -3.20 4.98
CA CYS A 75 3.92 -4.36 5.67
C CYS A 75 4.52 -4.04 7.05
N VAL A 76 4.53 -5.06 7.88
CA VAL A 76 5.10 -5.05 9.23
C VAL A 76 6.18 -6.12 9.31
N LEU A 77 7.33 -5.79 9.91
CA LEU A 77 8.42 -6.74 10.14
C LEU A 77 7.89 -8.06 10.71
N PRO A 78 8.35 -9.21 10.22
CA PRO A 78 7.90 -10.52 10.73
C PRO A 78 7.97 -10.64 12.25
N ALA A 79 9.05 -10.15 12.87
CA ALA A 79 9.24 -10.16 14.33
C ALA A 79 8.28 -9.24 15.11
N MET A 80 7.62 -8.31 14.41
CA MET A 80 6.67 -7.34 14.98
C MET A 80 5.21 -7.70 14.68
N ARG A 81 4.95 -8.78 13.93
CA ARG A 81 3.59 -9.28 13.67
C ARG A 81 2.96 -9.81 14.98
N ASN A 82 1.63 -9.87 14.99
CA ASN A 82 0.81 -10.29 16.15
C ASN A 82 0.96 -9.41 17.42
N LYS A 83 1.60 -8.24 17.30
CA LYS A 83 1.73 -7.24 18.37
C LYS A 83 0.82 -6.01 18.11
N HIS A 84 -0.21 -6.16 17.31
CA HIS A 84 -1.17 -5.13 16.92
C HIS A 84 -0.60 -3.92 16.16
N TYR A 85 0.67 -3.94 15.74
CA TYR A 85 1.27 -2.83 15.00
C TYR A 85 0.53 -2.52 13.70
N GLY A 86 0.15 -3.52 12.93
CA GLY A 86 -0.58 -3.33 11.69
C GLY A 86 -1.86 -2.50 11.88
N GLN A 87 -2.66 -2.84 12.89
CA GLN A 87 -3.88 -2.09 13.22
C GLN A 87 -3.56 -0.67 13.72
N ARG A 88 -2.56 -0.52 14.59
CA ARG A 88 -2.15 0.80 15.12
C ARG A 88 -1.67 1.72 14.00
N ILE A 89 -0.92 1.19 13.03
CA ILE A 89 -0.44 1.95 11.87
C ILE A 89 -1.64 2.39 11.03
N LEU A 90 -2.48 1.48 10.55
CA LEU A 90 -3.63 1.82 9.72
C LEU A 90 -4.55 2.84 10.41
N ASN A 91 -4.82 2.69 11.70
CA ASN A 91 -5.62 3.66 12.45
C ASN A 91 -5.02 5.07 12.46
N ALA A 92 -3.69 5.20 12.44
CA ALA A 92 -3.04 6.51 12.39
C ALA A 92 -3.24 7.23 11.04
N TYR A 93 -3.48 6.48 9.97
CA TYR A 93 -3.73 7.03 8.62
C TYR A 93 -5.22 7.22 8.31
N GLN A 94 -6.13 6.63 9.07
CA GLN A 94 -7.60 6.73 8.86
C GLN A 94 -8.20 8.10 9.23
N VAL A 95 -7.39 9.12 9.43
CA VAL A 95 -7.83 10.52 9.47
C VAL A 95 -8.31 11.01 8.10
N THR A 96 -7.89 10.33 7.05
CA THR A 96 -8.34 10.48 5.66
C THR A 96 -8.90 9.14 5.21
N PRO A 97 -9.95 9.08 4.38
CA PRO A 97 -10.42 7.83 3.79
C PRO A 97 -9.28 7.09 3.08
N LEU A 98 -9.23 5.77 3.26
CA LEU A 98 -8.21 4.91 2.67
C LEU A 98 -8.81 3.99 1.61
N ILE A 99 -8.04 3.76 0.55
CA ILE A 99 -8.28 2.71 -0.45
C ILE A 99 -7.06 1.80 -0.47
N LEU A 100 -7.29 0.50 -0.56
CA LEU A 100 -6.24 -0.50 -0.83
C LEU A 100 -6.79 -1.67 -1.64
N GLU A 101 -5.90 -2.47 -2.16
CA GLU A 101 -6.19 -3.66 -2.94
C GLU A 101 -5.68 -4.90 -2.22
N ILE A 102 -6.43 -5.99 -2.32
CA ILE A 102 -6.03 -7.29 -1.79
C ILE A 102 -6.28 -8.39 -2.82
N ASP A 103 -5.54 -9.49 -2.70
CA ASP A 103 -5.86 -10.71 -3.46
C ASP A 103 -7.28 -11.18 -3.20
N PRO A 104 -7.96 -11.74 -4.20
CA PRO A 104 -9.23 -12.43 -3.99
C PRO A 104 -9.12 -13.46 -2.84
N PRO A 105 -10.09 -13.52 -1.93
CA PRO A 105 -10.01 -14.36 -0.72
C PRO A 105 -10.32 -15.83 -1.03
N VAL A 106 -9.42 -16.49 -1.77
CA VAL A 106 -9.59 -17.87 -2.26
C VAL A 106 -8.80 -18.92 -1.46
N ASP A 107 -7.85 -18.49 -0.62
CA ASP A 107 -7.04 -19.34 0.25
C ASP A 107 -6.97 -18.80 1.69
N GLU A 108 -6.37 -19.58 2.59
CA GLU A 108 -6.29 -19.20 4.01
C GLU A 108 -5.54 -17.89 4.27
N ILE A 109 -4.53 -17.58 3.46
CA ILE A 109 -3.70 -16.37 3.64
C ILE A 109 -4.48 -15.14 3.21
N SER A 110 -5.07 -15.18 2.01
CA SER A 110 -5.88 -14.08 1.45
C SER A 110 -7.14 -13.83 2.28
N ILE A 111 -7.82 -14.90 2.75
CA ILE A 111 -8.96 -14.79 3.67
C ILE A 111 -8.55 -14.15 5.00
N ARG A 112 -7.40 -14.53 5.57
CA ARG A 112 -6.88 -13.95 6.81
C ARG A 112 -6.52 -12.47 6.62
N ARG A 113 -5.94 -12.11 5.47
CA ARG A 113 -5.62 -10.72 5.10
C ARG A 113 -6.88 -9.87 5.00
N LYS A 114 -7.90 -10.35 4.29
CA LYS A 114 -9.21 -9.67 4.20
C LYS A 114 -9.80 -9.43 5.59
N ARG A 115 -9.89 -10.46 6.42
CA ARG A 115 -10.41 -10.35 7.80
C ARG A 115 -9.60 -9.39 8.67
N PHE A 116 -8.30 -9.27 8.43
CA PHE A 116 -7.48 -8.28 9.12
C PHE A 116 -7.92 -6.86 8.75
N TYR A 117 -8.10 -6.55 7.47
CA TYR A 117 -8.56 -5.23 7.01
C TYR A 117 -9.99 -4.94 7.48
N GLU A 118 -10.89 -5.91 7.44
CA GLU A 118 -12.24 -5.76 7.98
C GLU A 118 -12.22 -5.39 9.46
N ARG A 119 -11.37 -6.01 10.28
CA ARG A 119 -11.19 -5.62 11.70
C ARG A 119 -10.57 -4.23 11.88
N CYS A 120 -9.85 -3.73 10.88
CA CYS A 120 -9.34 -2.36 10.84
C CYS A 120 -10.36 -1.34 10.29
N GLY A 121 -11.62 -1.75 10.05
CA GLY A 121 -12.69 -0.85 9.60
C GLY A 121 -12.75 -0.66 8.08
N PHE A 122 -12.10 -1.52 7.30
CA PHE A 122 -12.25 -1.53 5.85
C PHE A 122 -13.47 -2.35 5.43
N VAL A 123 -14.08 -1.94 4.33
CA VAL A 123 -15.19 -2.64 3.69
C VAL A 123 -14.81 -3.03 2.26
N GLU A 124 -15.28 -4.19 1.82
CA GLU A 124 -15.10 -4.65 0.44
C GLU A 124 -16.00 -3.88 -0.49
N ASN A 125 -15.48 -3.52 -1.67
CA ASN A 125 -16.22 -2.92 -2.76
C ASN A 125 -16.48 -3.95 -3.86
N SER A 126 -17.64 -3.88 -4.51
CA SER A 126 -18.09 -4.85 -5.51
C SER A 126 -17.63 -4.52 -6.93
N PHE A 127 -16.68 -3.62 -7.13
CA PHE A 127 -16.15 -3.27 -8.44
C PHE A 127 -15.30 -4.41 -9.00
N ARG A 128 -15.48 -4.74 -10.26
CA ARG A 128 -14.52 -5.59 -10.97
C ARG A 128 -13.26 -4.77 -11.24
N HIS A 129 -12.18 -5.13 -10.59
CA HIS A 129 -10.94 -4.37 -10.63
C HIS A 129 -9.77 -5.21 -11.13
N ILE A 130 -9.00 -4.63 -12.06
CA ILE A 130 -7.77 -5.21 -12.57
C ILE A 130 -6.66 -4.19 -12.38
N HIS A 131 -5.72 -4.51 -11.50
CA HIS A 131 -4.51 -3.71 -11.31
C HIS A 131 -3.59 -3.85 -12.53
N PRO A 132 -3.06 -2.76 -13.10
CA PRO A 132 -2.07 -2.84 -14.17
C PRO A 132 -0.78 -3.54 -13.70
N PRO A 133 -0.02 -4.19 -14.60
CA PRO A 133 1.20 -4.89 -14.20
C PRO A 133 2.32 -3.92 -13.81
N TYR A 134 3.17 -4.33 -12.87
CA TYR A 134 4.39 -3.59 -12.50
C TYR A 134 5.57 -3.84 -13.45
N HIS A 135 5.49 -4.84 -14.32
CA HIS A 135 6.53 -5.22 -15.28
C HIS A 135 5.92 -5.44 -16.65
N ALA A 136 6.61 -5.01 -17.70
CA ALA A 136 6.10 -5.01 -19.08
C ALA A 136 5.74 -6.41 -19.61
N GLU A 137 6.41 -7.46 -19.12
CA GLU A 137 6.17 -8.86 -19.48
C GLU A 137 4.96 -9.49 -18.78
N ASN A 138 4.44 -8.85 -17.73
CA ASN A 138 3.33 -9.36 -16.93
C ASN A 138 1.98 -8.85 -17.47
N GLN A 139 0.92 -9.55 -17.11
CA GLN A 139 -0.44 -9.08 -17.31
C GLN A 139 -0.99 -8.48 -16.00
N GLY A 140 -1.95 -7.57 -16.12
CA GLY A 140 -2.71 -7.10 -14.96
C GLY A 140 -3.44 -8.27 -14.29
N HIS A 141 -3.64 -8.16 -12.98
CA HIS A 141 -4.33 -9.20 -12.22
C HIS A 141 -5.54 -8.65 -11.47
N GLU A 142 -6.51 -9.52 -11.27
CA GLU A 142 -7.75 -9.16 -10.59
C GLU A 142 -7.49 -9.03 -9.09
N LEU A 143 -7.87 -7.88 -8.53
CA LEU A 143 -7.79 -7.60 -7.10
C LEU A 143 -9.14 -7.14 -6.56
N VAL A 144 -9.30 -7.26 -5.26
CA VAL A 144 -10.47 -6.76 -4.52
C VAL A 144 -10.14 -5.39 -3.92
N ILE A 145 -10.96 -4.40 -4.24
CA ILE A 145 -10.85 -3.07 -3.63
C ILE A 145 -11.46 -3.10 -2.23
N MET A 146 -10.71 -2.61 -1.27
CA MET A 146 -11.21 -2.33 0.07
C MET A 146 -11.06 -0.85 0.39
N SER A 147 -12.04 -0.25 1.04
CA SER A 147 -12.02 1.15 1.42
C SER A 147 -12.45 1.36 2.87
N SER A 148 -12.02 2.45 3.48
CA SER A 148 -12.36 2.82 4.85
C SER A 148 -12.65 4.33 4.90
N PRO A 149 -13.69 4.78 5.64
CA PRO A 149 -14.57 3.99 6.52
C PRO A 149 -15.76 3.35 5.82
N ILE A 150 -16.07 3.71 4.58
CA ILE A 150 -17.24 3.28 3.82
C ILE A 150 -16.87 2.81 2.42
N MET A 151 -17.80 2.14 1.74
CA MET A 151 -17.65 1.79 0.33
C MET A 151 -17.56 3.05 -0.53
N LEU A 152 -16.83 2.92 -1.64
CA LEU A 152 -16.73 3.98 -2.66
C LEU A 152 -18.02 4.05 -3.49
N GLU A 153 -18.40 5.27 -3.84
CA GLU A 153 -19.36 5.49 -4.90
C GLU A 153 -18.70 5.22 -6.28
N ALA A 154 -19.52 5.04 -7.32
CA ALA A 154 -19.02 4.67 -8.65
C ALA A 154 -18.05 5.72 -9.24
N ASP A 155 -18.32 7.00 -9.06
CA ASP A 155 -17.48 8.10 -9.52
C ASP A 155 -16.17 8.24 -8.73
N GLU A 156 -16.18 7.90 -7.44
CA GLU A 156 -14.98 7.82 -6.60
C GLU A 156 -14.07 6.69 -7.09
N TYR A 157 -14.65 5.50 -7.35
CA TYR A 157 -13.90 4.39 -7.91
C TYR A 157 -13.33 4.71 -9.31
N GLU A 158 -14.10 5.34 -10.19
CA GLU A 158 -13.62 5.75 -11.51
C GLU A 158 -12.47 6.76 -11.41
N SER A 159 -12.55 7.70 -10.48
CA SER A 159 -11.50 8.68 -10.21
C SER A 159 -10.24 8.00 -9.69
N PHE A 160 -10.36 7.10 -8.72
CA PHE A 160 -9.27 6.26 -8.22
C PHE A 160 -8.62 5.45 -9.34
N ASN A 161 -9.42 4.69 -10.10
CA ASN A 161 -8.93 3.80 -11.15
C ASN A 161 -8.22 4.56 -12.29
N ARG A 162 -8.66 5.77 -12.60
CA ARG A 162 -7.97 6.68 -13.53
C ARG A 162 -6.63 7.13 -12.95
N TYR A 163 -6.62 7.58 -11.72
CA TYR A 163 -5.39 8.01 -11.03
C TYR A 163 -4.37 6.86 -10.93
N LEU A 164 -4.83 5.66 -10.58
CA LEU A 164 -4.00 4.47 -10.55
C LEU A 164 -3.27 4.28 -11.89
N ARG A 165 -3.99 4.32 -13.02
CA ARG A 165 -3.40 4.11 -14.34
C ARG A 165 -2.53 5.27 -14.82
N ASP A 166 -2.98 6.51 -14.62
CA ASP A 166 -2.41 7.69 -15.26
C ASP A 166 -1.28 8.31 -14.42
N VAL A 167 -1.26 8.05 -13.11
CA VAL A 167 -0.28 8.63 -12.17
C VAL A 167 0.53 7.55 -11.47
N VAL A 168 -0.14 6.65 -10.72
CA VAL A 168 0.56 5.65 -9.92
C VAL A 168 1.37 4.69 -10.79
N MET A 169 0.77 4.17 -11.85
CA MET A 169 1.39 3.19 -12.75
C MET A 169 2.12 3.83 -13.94
N LYS A 170 2.19 5.15 -13.98
CA LYS A 170 2.99 5.86 -14.96
C LYS A 170 4.48 5.60 -14.71
N ASP A 171 5.21 5.25 -15.75
CA ASP A 171 6.65 5.01 -15.68
C ASP A 171 7.04 3.94 -14.62
N VAL A 172 6.18 2.93 -14.42
CA VAL A 172 6.38 1.87 -13.42
C VAL A 172 7.48 0.89 -13.84
N TYR A 173 7.77 0.78 -15.16
CA TYR A 173 8.85 0.01 -15.78
C TYR A 173 9.51 0.79 -16.92
#